data_b661d419282fe7a95861db602215270d
#
_entry.id   b661d419282fe7a95861db602215270d
#
_cell.length_a   1.000
_cell.length_b   1.000
_cell.length_c   1.000
_cell.angle_alpha   90.00
_cell.angle_beta   90.00
_cell.angle_gamma   90.00
#
_symmetry.space_group_name_H-M   'P 1'
#
loop_
_entity.id
_entity.type
_entity.pdbx_description
1 polymer ?
#
loop_
_entity_poly.entity_id
_entity_poly.type
_entity_poly.pdbx_seq_one_letter_code
_entity_poly.pdbx_strand_id
1 'polypeptide(L)'
;MQHIDYLNLKDINSPLQQDILDAIHQVVESGWYLQGKANQQFAEAYAQYIGTQYCIPCGNGLDALKLMLRGEMELGRLHEGDEIIVPANTYIATILAITECRLKPILVEPRWETLQIDDRLLHQVLTPRTKAVMTVHLYGRCAMTETIERFCQQHNLLLFEDNAQAHGCMYGNRKTGSLGNAAAHSFYPGKNLGALGDAGAVTTDDHELAEVVRALGNYGSSRKYVFPYVGTNSRMDEMQAAVLTAKLRHLDLLNEARRQRAKEYLSLINNPKVMVPHQMYDDWSRNVVHIFPVFCEKRDELQTYLSQHGIGTMIHYPIPPHQQACYKSWNRLSLPITERIHQQELSLPCHQMMTSEETKYIAETINSFQ
;
A
#
# COMPACT_ATOMS: atom_id res chain seq x y z
N MET A 1 29.93 -12.39 -11.82
CA MET A 1 28.97 -12.46 -10.70
C MET A 1 27.57 -12.27 -11.28
N GLN A 2 26.61 -13.09 -10.88
CA GLN A 2 25.22 -12.91 -11.25
C GLN A 2 24.72 -11.62 -10.60
N HIS A 3 24.08 -10.73 -11.36
CA HIS A 3 23.46 -9.55 -10.81
C HIS A 3 21.99 -9.87 -10.47
N ILE A 4 21.57 -9.58 -9.25
CA ILE A 4 20.20 -9.77 -8.76
C ILE A 4 19.61 -8.40 -8.50
N ASP A 5 18.70 -7.96 -9.36
CA ASP A 5 17.98 -6.70 -9.19
C ASP A 5 17.04 -6.76 -7.98
N TYR A 6 16.87 -5.63 -7.28
CA TYR A 6 15.84 -5.53 -6.24
C TYR A 6 14.43 -5.85 -6.80
N LEU A 7 14.14 -5.33 -7.98
CA LEU A 7 12.87 -5.53 -8.67
C LEU A 7 13.06 -5.32 -10.18
N ASN A 8 12.90 -6.36 -10.98
CA ASN A 8 12.96 -6.30 -12.44
C ASN A 8 11.54 -6.39 -13.03
N LEU A 9 10.97 -5.24 -13.39
CA LEU A 9 9.59 -5.17 -13.92
C LEU A 9 9.43 -5.86 -15.28
N LYS A 10 10.49 -5.96 -16.09
CA LYS A 10 10.46 -6.69 -17.36
C LYS A 10 10.23 -8.18 -17.10
N ASP A 11 11.02 -8.76 -16.21
CA ASP A 11 10.94 -10.18 -15.89
C ASP A 11 9.63 -10.51 -15.17
N ILE A 12 9.18 -9.63 -14.26
CA ILE A 12 7.91 -9.77 -13.55
C ILE A 12 6.70 -9.85 -14.48
N ASN A 13 6.70 -9.07 -15.58
CA ASN A 13 5.61 -9.03 -16.53
C ASN A 13 5.76 -10.08 -17.66
N SER A 14 6.96 -10.65 -17.87
CA SER A 14 7.25 -11.58 -18.95
C SER A 14 6.30 -12.78 -19.01
N PRO A 15 5.94 -13.48 -17.90
CA PRO A 15 5.00 -14.60 -17.95
C PRO A 15 3.58 -14.21 -18.38
N LEU A 16 3.21 -12.94 -18.23
CA LEU A 16 1.88 -12.41 -18.54
C LEU A 16 1.89 -11.54 -19.80
N GLN A 17 3.00 -11.55 -20.55
CA GLN A 17 3.20 -10.62 -21.67
C GLN A 17 2.11 -10.73 -22.72
N GLN A 18 1.70 -11.96 -23.08
CA GLN A 18 0.68 -12.15 -24.11
C GLN A 18 -0.68 -11.62 -23.63
N ASP A 19 -1.10 -11.96 -22.41
CA ASP A 19 -2.36 -11.48 -21.84
C ASP A 19 -2.40 -9.94 -21.74
N ILE A 20 -1.26 -9.34 -21.42
CA ILE A 20 -1.10 -7.87 -21.35
C ILE A 20 -1.22 -7.26 -22.75
N LEU A 21 -0.53 -7.80 -23.75
CA LEU A 21 -0.58 -7.30 -25.13
C LEU A 21 -1.97 -7.44 -25.73
N ASP A 22 -2.64 -8.57 -25.51
CA ASP A 22 -4.01 -8.78 -26.00
C ASP A 22 -5.00 -7.79 -25.37
N ALA A 23 -4.84 -7.53 -24.06
CA ALA A 23 -5.67 -6.55 -23.37
C ALA A 23 -5.46 -5.12 -23.92
N ILE A 24 -4.21 -4.70 -24.14
CA ILE A 24 -3.87 -3.41 -24.75
C ILE A 24 -4.43 -3.32 -26.17
N HIS A 25 -4.25 -4.36 -26.97
CA HIS A 25 -4.73 -4.41 -28.36
C HIS A 25 -6.25 -4.16 -28.45
N GLN A 26 -7.03 -4.80 -27.58
CA GLN A 26 -8.48 -4.59 -27.51
C GLN A 26 -8.86 -3.12 -27.23
N VAL A 27 -8.12 -2.45 -26.35
CA VAL A 27 -8.35 -1.02 -26.05
C VAL A 27 -8.02 -0.16 -27.27
N VAL A 28 -6.87 -0.42 -27.92
CA VAL A 28 -6.46 0.33 -29.12
C VAL A 28 -7.47 0.16 -30.25
N GLU A 29 -7.94 -1.06 -30.52
CA GLU A 29 -8.96 -1.34 -31.53
C GLU A 29 -10.30 -0.65 -31.24
N SER A 30 -10.67 -0.52 -29.94
CA SER A 30 -11.92 0.14 -29.56
C SER A 30 -11.93 1.65 -29.86
N GLY A 31 -10.75 2.29 -29.89
CA GLY A 31 -10.60 3.74 -29.99
C GLY A 31 -11.14 4.50 -28.76
N TRP A 32 -11.49 3.81 -27.67
CA TRP A 32 -12.02 4.41 -26.45
C TRP A 32 -10.99 4.29 -25.32
N TYR A 33 -10.46 5.42 -24.83
CA TYR A 33 -9.28 5.44 -23.98
C TYR A 33 -9.51 5.87 -22.52
N LEU A 34 -10.72 6.38 -22.17
CA LEU A 34 -11.05 6.85 -20.83
C LEU A 34 -12.49 6.50 -20.45
N GLN A 35 -12.70 6.05 -19.21
CA GLN A 35 -14.02 5.78 -18.62
C GLN A 35 -14.92 4.89 -19.49
N GLY A 36 -14.35 3.89 -20.12
CA GLY A 36 -15.03 2.95 -20.99
C GLY A 36 -15.17 1.56 -20.36
N LYS A 37 -15.22 0.56 -21.25
CA LYS A 37 -15.52 -0.83 -20.90
C LYS A 37 -14.43 -1.48 -20.05
N ALA A 38 -13.15 -1.20 -20.29
CA ALA A 38 -12.06 -1.80 -19.53
C ALA A 38 -12.05 -1.27 -18.09
N ASN A 39 -12.30 0.02 -17.87
CA ASN A 39 -12.48 0.59 -16.53
C ASN A 39 -13.63 -0.07 -15.78
N GLN A 40 -14.79 -0.25 -16.44
CA GLN A 40 -15.93 -0.91 -15.83
C GLN A 40 -15.60 -2.37 -15.45
N GLN A 41 -15.02 -3.13 -16.37
CA GLN A 41 -14.63 -4.52 -16.12
C GLN A 41 -13.61 -4.65 -14.99
N PHE A 42 -12.63 -3.78 -14.94
CA PHE A 42 -11.67 -3.76 -13.83
C PHE A 42 -12.35 -3.42 -12.50
N ALA A 43 -13.19 -2.39 -12.48
CA ALA A 43 -13.92 -1.98 -11.28
C ALA A 43 -14.77 -3.12 -10.70
N GLU A 44 -15.54 -3.80 -11.55
CA GLU A 44 -16.38 -4.94 -11.17
C GLU A 44 -15.52 -6.13 -10.67
N ALA A 45 -14.49 -6.50 -11.43
CA ALA A 45 -13.60 -7.61 -11.07
C ALA A 45 -12.83 -7.34 -9.78
N TYR A 46 -12.34 -6.11 -9.58
CA TYR A 46 -11.59 -5.76 -8.38
C TYR A 46 -12.48 -5.62 -7.15
N ALA A 47 -13.68 -5.03 -7.28
CA ALA A 47 -14.67 -5.00 -6.21
C ALA A 47 -15.04 -6.42 -5.75
N GLN A 48 -15.29 -7.31 -6.70
CA GLN A 48 -15.55 -8.73 -6.42
C GLN A 48 -14.36 -9.41 -5.75
N TYR A 49 -13.13 -9.16 -6.21
CA TYR A 49 -11.91 -9.74 -5.65
C TYR A 49 -11.67 -9.27 -4.20
N ILE A 50 -11.86 -7.99 -3.92
CA ILE A 50 -11.71 -7.40 -2.58
C ILE A 50 -12.87 -7.83 -1.66
N GLY A 51 -14.08 -7.96 -2.20
CA GLY A 51 -15.30 -8.26 -1.45
C GLY A 51 -16.06 -7.01 -1.01
N THR A 52 -16.05 -5.95 -1.84
CA THR A 52 -16.82 -4.71 -1.65
C THR A 52 -17.86 -4.54 -2.75
N GLN A 53 -18.86 -3.67 -2.52
CA GLN A 53 -19.88 -3.37 -3.53
C GLN A 53 -19.33 -2.46 -4.64
N TYR A 54 -18.44 -1.55 -4.31
CA TYR A 54 -17.94 -0.54 -5.24
C TYR A 54 -16.41 -0.52 -5.27
N CYS A 55 -15.88 -0.37 -6.49
CA CYS A 55 -14.51 0.02 -6.77
C CYS A 55 -14.55 1.21 -7.75
N ILE A 56 -13.87 2.28 -7.44
CA ILE A 56 -13.82 3.51 -8.23
C ILE A 56 -12.39 3.72 -8.70
N PRO A 57 -12.05 3.36 -9.95
CA PRO A 57 -10.73 3.57 -10.51
C PRO A 57 -10.37 5.06 -10.62
N CYS A 58 -9.12 5.39 -10.30
CA CYS A 58 -8.58 6.75 -10.36
C CYS A 58 -7.12 6.76 -10.83
N GLY A 59 -6.51 7.94 -10.92
CA GLY A 59 -5.21 8.14 -11.54
C GLY A 59 -4.04 7.48 -10.80
N ASN A 60 -4.05 7.43 -9.46
CA ASN A 60 -2.97 6.87 -8.66
C ASN A 60 -3.40 6.66 -7.19
N GLY A 61 -2.53 6.05 -6.38
CA GLY A 61 -2.84 5.75 -4.98
C GLY A 61 -2.95 6.99 -4.08
N LEU A 62 -2.17 8.04 -4.31
CA LEU A 62 -2.29 9.28 -3.55
C LEU A 62 -3.64 9.96 -3.82
N ASP A 63 -4.06 10.00 -5.08
CA ASP A 63 -5.37 10.51 -5.42
C ASP A 63 -6.50 9.64 -4.86
N ALA A 64 -6.34 8.31 -4.82
CA ALA A 64 -7.31 7.44 -4.16
C ALA A 64 -7.52 7.82 -2.70
N LEU A 65 -6.43 8.02 -1.93
CA LEU A 65 -6.49 8.49 -0.54
C LEU A 65 -7.18 9.86 -0.42
N LYS A 66 -6.82 10.82 -1.28
CA LYS A 66 -7.42 12.16 -1.29
C LYS A 66 -8.89 12.13 -1.67
N LEU A 67 -9.27 11.38 -2.69
CA LEU A 67 -10.65 11.26 -3.14
C LEU A 67 -11.54 10.62 -2.08
N MET A 68 -11.04 9.59 -1.39
CA MET A 68 -11.71 8.96 -0.26
C MET A 68 -12.00 9.97 0.86
N LEU A 69 -10.96 10.69 1.33
CA LEU A 69 -11.11 11.69 2.39
C LEU A 69 -12.00 12.86 1.98
N ARG A 70 -11.82 13.38 0.77
CA ARG A 70 -12.65 14.45 0.24
C ARG A 70 -14.10 14.04 0.06
N GLY A 71 -14.34 12.78 -0.34
CA GLY A 71 -15.69 12.23 -0.43
C GLY A 71 -16.41 12.28 0.91
N GLU A 72 -15.75 11.89 2.00
CA GLU A 72 -16.31 11.98 3.35
C GLU A 72 -16.53 13.42 3.82
N MET A 73 -15.68 14.36 3.37
CA MET A 73 -15.86 15.79 3.64
C MET A 73 -17.08 16.35 2.89
N GLU A 74 -17.28 16.03 1.64
CA GLU A 74 -18.47 16.45 0.86
C GLU A 74 -19.78 15.88 1.44
N LEU A 75 -19.71 14.70 2.05
CA LEU A 75 -20.84 14.09 2.77
C LEU A 75 -21.04 14.67 4.20
N GLY A 76 -20.20 15.60 4.63
CA GLY A 76 -20.28 16.23 5.95
C GLY A 76 -19.89 15.32 7.12
N ARG A 77 -19.19 14.21 6.85
CA ARG A 77 -18.73 13.25 7.86
C ARG A 77 -17.32 13.59 8.40
N LEU A 78 -16.54 14.34 7.62
CA LEU A 78 -15.25 14.93 8.01
C LEU A 78 -15.28 16.45 7.73
N HIS A 79 -14.53 17.20 8.53
CA HIS A 79 -14.40 18.66 8.40
C HIS A 79 -12.94 19.08 8.49
N GLU A 80 -12.58 20.24 7.91
CA GLU A 80 -11.24 20.80 8.02
C GLU A 80 -10.79 20.89 9.50
N GLY A 81 -9.57 20.41 9.76
CA GLY A 81 -9.00 20.36 11.11
C GLY A 81 -9.34 19.14 11.93
N ASP A 82 -10.23 18.24 11.44
CA ASP A 82 -10.47 16.95 12.07
C ASP A 82 -9.20 16.10 12.08
N GLU A 83 -9.03 15.32 13.13
CA GLU A 83 -7.84 14.51 13.38
C GLU A 83 -8.04 13.09 12.89
N ILE A 84 -7.04 12.59 12.16
CA ILE A 84 -6.96 11.20 11.68
C ILE A 84 -5.75 10.53 12.31
N ILE A 85 -5.97 9.48 13.09
CA ILE A 85 -4.90 8.65 13.65
C ILE A 85 -4.30 7.80 12.53
N VAL A 86 -2.95 7.78 12.43
CA VAL A 86 -2.23 7.12 11.34
C VAL A 86 -0.87 6.62 11.84
N PRO A 87 -0.31 5.48 11.34
CA PRO A 87 1.01 5.01 11.74
C PRO A 87 2.11 5.99 11.31
N ALA A 88 3.06 6.21 12.20
CA ALA A 88 4.15 7.17 12.00
C ALA A 88 5.20 6.71 10.96
N ASN A 89 5.33 5.40 10.74
CA ASN A 89 6.28 4.79 9.81
C ASN A 89 5.74 4.57 8.40
N THR A 90 4.59 5.17 8.07
CA THR A 90 3.97 5.01 6.75
C THR A 90 4.77 5.69 5.63
N TYR A 91 4.46 5.33 4.37
CA TYR A 91 4.90 6.11 3.22
C TYR A 91 4.28 7.51 3.24
N ILE A 92 5.03 8.49 2.78
CA ILE A 92 4.64 9.91 2.84
C ILE A 92 3.27 10.21 2.19
N ALA A 93 2.83 9.41 1.20
CA ALA A 93 1.56 9.62 0.50
C ALA A 93 0.34 9.60 1.44
N THR A 94 0.33 8.71 2.45
CA THR A 94 -0.75 8.68 3.46
C THR A 94 -0.87 10.01 4.19
N ILE A 95 0.27 10.57 4.58
CA ILE A 95 0.34 11.86 5.31
C ILE A 95 -0.01 13.03 4.39
N LEU A 96 0.51 13.03 3.16
CA LEU A 96 0.18 14.05 2.15
C LEU A 96 -1.32 14.11 1.89
N ALA A 97 -1.98 12.96 1.72
CA ALA A 97 -3.42 12.92 1.48
C ALA A 97 -4.23 13.60 2.59
N ILE A 98 -3.87 13.32 3.85
CA ILE A 98 -4.54 13.92 5.02
C ILE A 98 -4.30 15.44 5.06
N THR A 99 -3.05 15.88 4.89
CA THR A 99 -2.70 17.30 4.99
C THR A 99 -3.20 18.13 3.81
N GLU A 100 -3.19 17.59 2.59
CA GLU A 100 -3.74 18.24 1.41
C GLU A 100 -5.28 18.41 1.50
N CYS A 101 -5.96 17.51 2.22
CA CYS A 101 -7.37 17.66 2.56
C CYS A 101 -7.62 18.60 3.75
N ARG A 102 -6.59 19.30 4.25
CA ARG A 102 -6.66 20.17 5.44
C ARG A 102 -7.12 19.45 6.70
N LEU A 103 -6.96 18.14 6.75
CA LEU A 103 -7.14 17.32 7.93
C LEU A 103 -5.81 17.23 8.69
N LYS A 104 -5.84 16.77 9.93
CA LYS A 104 -4.67 16.71 10.79
C LYS A 104 -4.26 15.27 11.08
N PRO A 105 -3.12 14.80 10.58
CA PRO A 105 -2.63 13.46 10.94
C PRO A 105 -2.10 13.47 12.38
N ILE A 106 -2.51 12.46 13.14
CA ILE A 106 -2.02 12.16 14.48
C ILE A 106 -1.15 10.90 14.37
N LEU A 107 0.15 11.10 14.45
CA LEU A 107 1.14 10.05 14.25
C LEU A 107 1.21 9.14 15.49
N VAL A 108 1.08 7.83 15.28
CA VAL A 108 1.19 6.81 16.31
C VAL A 108 2.33 5.87 15.96
N GLU A 109 3.18 5.57 16.96
CA GLU A 109 4.27 4.61 16.79
C GLU A 109 3.78 3.25 16.31
N PRO A 110 4.55 2.55 15.47
CA PRO A 110 4.30 1.14 15.17
C PRO A 110 4.81 0.23 16.29
N ARG A 111 4.34 -1.02 16.29
CA ARG A 111 4.99 -2.10 17.02
C ARG A 111 6.26 -2.51 16.28
N TRP A 112 7.36 -2.64 17.01
CA TRP A 112 8.63 -3.10 16.44
C TRP A 112 8.53 -4.50 15.81
N GLU A 113 7.75 -5.38 16.45
CA GLU A 113 7.63 -6.78 16.07
C GLU A 113 6.87 -7.00 14.75
N THR A 114 5.87 -6.14 14.48
CA THR A 114 4.99 -6.29 13.32
C THR A 114 5.12 -5.16 12.29
N LEU A 115 5.74 -4.04 12.68
CA LEU A 115 5.89 -2.81 11.89
C LEU A 115 4.54 -2.13 11.55
N GLN A 116 3.45 -2.60 12.15
CA GLN A 116 2.12 -2.04 12.00
C GLN A 116 1.79 -1.11 13.18
N ILE A 117 0.81 -0.22 13.01
CA ILE A 117 0.38 0.71 14.06
C ILE A 117 0.21 0.02 15.41
N ASP A 118 0.73 0.60 16.48
CA ASP A 118 0.52 0.08 17.83
C ASP A 118 -0.87 0.46 18.35
N ASP A 119 -1.80 -0.47 18.25
CA ASP A 119 -3.19 -0.29 18.67
C ASP A 119 -3.38 -0.06 20.18
N ARG A 120 -2.35 -0.37 21.01
CA ARG A 120 -2.35 -0.09 22.47
C ARG A 120 -2.23 1.40 22.77
N LEU A 121 -1.73 2.20 21.80
CA LEU A 121 -1.49 3.64 21.96
C LEU A 121 -2.69 4.49 21.52
N LEU A 122 -3.70 3.92 20.87
CA LEU A 122 -4.82 4.67 20.27
C LEU A 122 -5.56 5.55 21.30
N HIS A 123 -5.82 5.03 22.51
CA HIS A 123 -6.50 5.76 23.56
C HIS A 123 -5.71 6.96 24.09
N GLN A 124 -4.37 6.95 23.96
CA GLN A 124 -3.51 8.02 24.44
C GLN A 124 -3.54 9.25 23.55
N VAL A 125 -3.91 9.07 22.29
CA VAL A 125 -3.93 10.14 21.27
C VAL A 125 -5.34 10.59 20.91
N LEU A 126 -6.36 9.96 21.48
CA LEU A 126 -7.76 10.29 21.23
C LEU A 126 -8.10 11.69 21.76
N THR A 127 -8.71 12.52 20.93
CA THR A 127 -9.23 13.85 21.31
C THR A 127 -10.67 14.01 20.80
N PRO A 128 -11.40 15.03 21.22
CA PRO A 128 -12.73 15.34 20.68
C PRO A 128 -12.73 15.62 19.16
N ARG A 129 -11.57 15.97 18.58
CA ARG A 129 -11.40 16.22 17.15
C ARG A 129 -11.04 14.96 16.36
N THR A 130 -10.70 13.87 17.01
CA THR A 130 -10.43 12.60 16.33
C THR A 130 -11.73 12.10 15.70
N LYS A 131 -11.70 11.90 14.36
CA LYS A 131 -12.84 11.45 13.58
C LYS A 131 -12.59 10.16 12.82
N ALA A 132 -11.32 9.79 12.64
CA ALA A 132 -10.98 8.58 11.93
C ALA A 132 -9.68 7.94 12.42
N VAL A 133 -9.57 6.64 12.13
CA VAL A 133 -8.31 5.89 12.12
C VAL A 133 -8.05 5.48 10.67
N MET A 134 -6.85 5.72 10.16
CA MET A 134 -6.39 5.22 8.88
C MET A 134 -5.29 4.19 9.12
N THR A 135 -5.63 2.91 8.95
CA THR A 135 -4.64 1.83 8.98
C THR A 135 -3.85 1.80 7.68
N VAL A 136 -2.57 1.48 7.77
CA VAL A 136 -1.72 1.27 6.59
C VAL A 136 -1.22 -0.16 6.65
N HIS A 137 -1.53 -0.96 5.64
CA HIS A 137 -1.07 -2.36 5.54
C HIS A 137 0.36 -2.41 5.00
N LEU A 138 1.28 -1.82 5.77
CA LEU A 138 2.65 -1.56 5.36
C LEU A 138 3.40 -2.87 5.08
N TYR A 139 4.23 -2.86 4.03
CA TYR A 139 5.03 -3.99 3.54
C TYR A 139 4.21 -5.21 3.08
N GLY A 140 2.89 -5.07 3.02
CA GLY A 140 1.98 -6.15 2.61
C GLY A 140 1.46 -6.99 3.77
N ARG A 141 1.62 -6.53 5.02
CA ARG A 141 1.01 -7.14 6.20
C ARG A 141 -0.29 -6.42 6.58
N CYS A 142 -1.31 -7.19 6.90
CA CYS A 142 -2.56 -6.66 7.46
C CYS A 142 -2.31 -5.99 8.81
N ALA A 143 -2.64 -4.69 8.91
CA ALA A 143 -2.54 -3.89 10.13
C ALA A 143 -3.78 -4.03 11.02
N MET A 144 -4.90 -4.56 10.49
CA MET A 144 -6.16 -4.64 11.22
C MET A 144 -6.05 -5.56 12.44
N THR A 145 -6.62 -5.10 13.55
CA THR A 145 -6.78 -5.88 14.79
C THR A 145 -8.19 -5.67 15.36
N GLU A 146 -8.63 -6.60 16.17
CA GLU A 146 -9.90 -6.47 16.89
C GLU A 146 -9.92 -5.23 17.80
N THR A 147 -8.77 -4.84 18.33
CA THR A 147 -8.61 -3.62 19.14
C THR A 147 -8.94 -2.37 18.32
N ILE A 148 -8.44 -2.29 17.07
CA ILE A 148 -8.72 -1.14 16.17
C ILE A 148 -10.21 -1.11 15.81
N GLU A 149 -10.81 -2.25 15.45
CA GLU A 149 -12.24 -2.34 15.12
C GLU A 149 -13.11 -1.87 16.30
N ARG A 150 -12.85 -2.42 17.49
CA ARG A 150 -13.58 -2.03 18.72
C ARG A 150 -13.36 -0.56 19.08
N PHE A 151 -12.15 -0.06 18.96
CA PHE A 151 -11.83 1.34 19.24
C PHE A 151 -12.64 2.28 18.34
N CYS A 152 -12.67 2.02 17.03
CA CYS A 152 -13.45 2.81 16.09
C CYS A 152 -14.95 2.75 16.37
N GLN A 153 -15.50 1.57 16.67
CA GLN A 153 -16.90 1.40 17.03
C GLN A 153 -17.27 2.11 18.33
N GLN A 154 -16.46 1.99 19.39
CA GLN A 154 -16.72 2.61 20.69
C GLN A 154 -16.71 4.12 20.66
N HIS A 155 -15.88 4.70 19.78
CA HIS A 155 -15.73 6.17 19.68
C HIS A 155 -16.42 6.76 18.45
N ASN A 156 -17.21 5.95 17.72
CA ASN A 156 -17.92 6.35 16.49
C ASN A 156 -16.98 7.04 15.49
N LEU A 157 -15.80 6.42 15.25
CA LEU A 157 -14.79 6.88 14.30
C LEU A 157 -14.92 6.16 12.97
N LEU A 158 -14.64 6.87 11.89
CA LEU A 158 -14.44 6.27 10.58
C LEU A 158 -13.17 5.42 10.58
N LEU A 159 -13.19 4.32 9.87
CA LEU A 159 -12.04 3.43 9.69
C LEU A 159 -11.68 3.37 8.21
N PHE A 160 -10.47 3.85 7.88
CA PHE A 160 -9.94 3.83 6.53
C PHE A 160 -8.76 2.88 6.42
N GLU A 161 -8.55 2.38 5.20
CA GLU A 161 -7.41 1.52 4.88
C GLU A 161 -6.55 2.17 3.77
N ASP A 162 -5.27 2.35 4.02
CA ASP A 162 -4.28 2.47 2.95
C ASP A 162 -3.83 1.06 2.57
N ASN A 163 -4.41 0.54 1.51
CA ASN A 163 -4.17 -0.81 1.00
C ASN A 163 -3.17 -0.84 -0.16
N ALA A 164 -2.39 0.21 -0.34
CA ALA A 164 -1.46 0.35 -1.47
C ALA A 164 -0.39 -0.75 -1.55
N GLN A 165 -0.14 -1.50 -0.49
CA GLN A 165 0.89 -2.54 -0.42
C GLN A 165 0.34 -3.94 -0.11
N ALA A 166 -0.99 -4.12 -0.01
CA ALA A 166 -1.54 -5.36 0.56
C ALA A 166 -2.64 -6.02 -0.29
N HIS A 167 -2.53 -5.95 -1.62
CA HIS A 167 -3.48 -6.55 -2.53
C HIS A 167 -3.58 -8.07 -2.33
N GLY A 168 -4.74 -8.55 -1.83
CA GLY A 168 -5.00 -9.96 -1.54
C GLY A 168 -4.60 -10.42 -0.14
N CYS A 169 -4.20 -9.51 0.75
CA CYS A 169 -3.97 -9.79 2.15
C CYS A 169 -5.29 -10.05 2.87
N MET A 170 -5.30 -10.92 3.89
CA MET A 170 -6.50 -11.34 4.59
C MET A 170 -6.53 -10.89 6.06
N TYR A 171 -7.73 -10.67 6.56
CA TYR A 171 -8.07 -10.58 7.98
C TYR A 171 -9.26 -11.49 8.27
N GLY A 172 -8.99 -12.64 8.85
CA GLY A 172 -9.97 -13.72 8.93
C GLY A 172 -10.39 -14.18 7.52
N ASN A 173 -11.67 -14.05 7.19
CA ASN A 173 -12.24 -14.41 5.89
C ASN A 173 -12.47 -13.21 4.96
N ARG A 174 -12.07 -11.99 5.35
CA ARG A 174 -12.18 -10.77 4.55
C ARG A 174 -10.82 -10.33 4.03
N LYS A 175 -10.77 -9.76 2.83
CA LYS A 175 -9.54 -9.13 2.30
C LYS A 175 -9.36 -7.72 2.84
N THR A 176 -8.10 -7.30 3.02
CA THR A 176 -7.78 -5.89 3.22
C THR A 176 -8.28 -5.07 2.03
N GLY A 177 -8.78 -3.88 2.30
CA GLY A 177 -9.51 -3.07 1.33
C GLY A 177 -11.05 -3.20 1.45
N SER A 178 -11.54 -4.12 2.32
CA SER A 178 -12.96 -4.26 2.66
C SER A 178 -13.23 -4.27 4.17
N LEU A 179 -12.25 -3.85 4.97
CA LEU A 179 -12.33 -3.98 6.43
C LEU A 179 -12.90 -2.74 7.10
N GLY A 180 -12.70 -1.55 6.50
CA GLY A 180 -13.17 -0.27 6.99
C GLY A 180 -14.34 0.32 6.20
N ASN A 181 -14.61 1.61 6.40
CA ASN A 181 -15.62 2.37 5.64
C ASN A 181 -15.22 2.53 4.17
N ALA A 182 -13.93 2.72 3.92
CA ALA A 182 -13.36 2.78 2.58
C ALA A 182 -11.87 2.47 2.60
N ALA A 183 -11.33 2.10 1.45
CA ALA A 183 -9.91 1.84 1.27
C ALA A 183 -9.37 2.47 -0.01
N ALA A 184 -8.11 2.90 0.05
CA ALA A 184 -7.36 3.40 -1.10
C ALA A 184 -6.33 2.37 -1.57
N HIS A 185 -6.22 2.21 -2.88
CA HIS A 185 -5.33 1.27 -3.54
C HIS A 185 -4.40 1.99 -4.51
N SER A 186 -3.16 1.52 -4.60
CA SER A 186 -2.18 1.98 -5.58
C SER A 186 -1.79 0.82 -6.48
N PHE A 187 -1.86 1.03 -7.77
CA PHE A 187 -1.39 0.06 -8.76
C PHE A 187 -0.12 0.54 -9.48
N TYR A 188 0.73 1.33 -8.79
CA TYR A 188 2.06 1.68 -9.29
C TYR A 188 2.79 0.41 -9.77
N PRO A 189 3.58 0.47 -10.86
CA PRO A 189 4.15 -0.73 -11.51
C PRO A 189 4.86 -1.73 -10.58
N GLY A 190 5.50 -1.25 -9.51
CA GLY A 190 6.17 -2.10 -8.53
C GLY A 190 5.26 -2.78 -7.50
N LYS A 191 3.95 -2.51 -7.50
CA LYS A 191 3.00 -3.15 -6.58
C LYS A 191 2.74 -4.60 -6.94
N ASN A 192 2.25 -5.39 -5.98
CA ASN A 192 1.92 -6.81 -6.21
C ASN A 192 0.92 -6.97 -7.37
N LEU A 193 -0.07 -6.07 -7.44
CA LEU A 193 -0.89 -5.84 -8.63
C LEU A 193 -0.47 -4.48 -9.21
N GLY A 194 0.48 -4.48 -10.14
CA GLY A 194 1.02 -3.26 -10.76
C GLY A 194 0.55 -3.07 -12.20
N ALA A 195 0.12 -1.86 -12.52
CA ALA A 195 -0.15 -1.40 -13.89
C ALA A 195 1.16 -1.18 -14.68
N LEU A 196 1.07 -0.70 -15.89
CA LEU A 196 2.21 -0.27 -16.72
C LEU A 196 2.44 1.26 -16.66
N GLY A 197 1.90 1.91 -15.66
CA GLY A 197 1.99 3.33 -15.36
C GLY A 197 1.29 3.62 -14.05
N ASP A 198 0.90 4.87 -13.82
CA ASP A 198 0.12 5.22 -12.64
C ASP A 198 -1.31 4.71 -12.75
N ALA A 199 -1.83 4.18 -11.63
CA ALA A 199 -3.21 3.79 -11.45
C ALA A 199 -3.52 3.63 -9.96
N GLY A 200 -4.78 3.82 -9.58
CA GLY A 200 -5.28 3.63 -8.23
C GLY A 200 -6.78 3.36 -8.23
N ALA A 201 -7.33 3.05 -7.06
CA ALA A 201 -8.78 2.93 -6.88
C ALA A 201 -9.18 3.21 -5.42
N VAL A 202 -10.44 3.57 -5.23
CA VAL A 202 -11.13 3.55 -3.94
C VAL A 202 -12.09 2.39 -3.90
N THR A 203 -12.12 1.60 -2.82
CA THR A 203 -13.12 0.57 -2.58
C THR A 203 -13.98 0.91 -1.37
N THR A 204 -15.28 0.64 -1.44
CA THR A 204 -16.24 0.90 -0.37
C THR A 204 -17.55 0.10 -0.58
N ASP A 205 -18.29 -0.08 0.50
CA ASP A 205 -19.68 -0.57 0.44
C ASP A 205 -20.71 0.58 0.48
N ASP A 206 -20.25 1.80 0.71
CA ASP A 206 -21.10 2.99 0.79
C ASP A 206 -21.39 3.55 -0.62
N HIS A 207 -22.66 3.49 -1.01
CA HIS A 207 -23.13 3.97 -2.30
C HIS A 207 -22.94 5.49 -2.47
N GLU A 208 -23.26 6.28 -1.42
CA GLU A 208 -23.16 7.75 -1.48
C GLU A 208 -21.69 8.16 -1.65
N LEU A 209 -20.79 7.55 -0.87
CA LEU A 209 -19.36 7.80 -1.00
C LEU A 209 -18.86 7.42 -2.39
N ALA A 210 -19.28 6.28 -2.94
CA ALA A 210 -18.87 5.83 -4.27
C ALA A 210 -19.26 6.82 -5.37
N GLU A 211 -20.50 7.38 -5.30
CA GLU A 211 -20.97 8.39 -6.27
C GLU A 211 -20.19 9.71 -6.15
N VAL A 212 -19.95 10.17 -4.92
CA VAL A 212 -19.19 11.39 -4.67
C VAL A 212 -17.73 11.23 -5.14
N VAL A 213 -17.08 10.12 -4.80
CA VAL A 213 -15.69 9.83 -5.22
C VAL A 213 -15.58 9.78 -6.74
N ARG A 214 -16.53 9.14 -7.43
CA ARG A 214 -16.59 9.09 -8.89
C ARG A 214 -16.71 10.49 -9.51
N ALA A 215 -17.58 11.32 -8.95
CA ALA A 215 -17.75 12.69 -9.41
C ALA A 215 -16.50 13.53 -9.17
N LEU A 216 -15.92 13.48 -7.96
CA LEU A 216 -14.70 14.21 -7.58
C LEU A 216 -13.53 13.90 -8.50
N GLY A 217 -13.31 12.64 -8.86
CA GLY A 217 -12.23 12.20 -9.77
C GLY A 217 -12.44 12.67 -11.23
N ASN A 218 -13.65 13.09 -11.57
CA ASN A 218 -14.03 13.57 -12.91
C ASN A 218 -14.49 15.04 -12.87
N TYR A 219 -13.60 15.93 -12.41
CA TYR A 219 -13.84 17.38 -12.30
C TYR A 219 -14.99 17.78 -11.36
N GLY A 220 -15.51 16.89 -10.53
CA GLY A 220 -16.69 17.11 -9.69
C GLY A 220 -18.02 16.93 -10.46
N SER A 221 -17.99 16.28 -11.62
CA SER A 221 -19.15 16.15 -12.52
C SER A 221 -20.03 14.96 -12.13
N SER A 222 -21.29 15.22 -11.82
CA SER A 222 -22.32 14.19 -11.63
C SER A 222 -22.97 13.74 -12.95
N ARG A 223 -23.01 14.63 -13.92
CA ARG A 223 -23.46 14.39 -15.31
C ARG A 223 -22.85 15.44 -16.23
N LYS A 224 -22.84 15.19 -17.54
CA LYS A 224 -22.22 16.06 -18.52
C LYS A 224 -22.58 17.55 -18.30
N TYR A 225 -21.55 18.39 -18.06
CA TYR A 225 -21.65 19.83 -17.79
C TYR A 225 -22.36 20.23 -16.48
N VAL A 226 -22.55 19.32 -15.53
CA VAL A 226 -23.08 19.62 -14.20
C VAL A 226 -22.07 19.22 -13.13
N PHE A 227 -21.60 20.22 -12.36
CA PHE A 227 -20.50 20.09 -11.43
C PHE A 227 -20.94 20.47 -10.00
N PRO A 228 -21.54 19.55 -9.24
CA PRO A 228 -21.94 19.82 -7.85
C PRO A 228 -20.75 19.97 -6.88
N TYR A 229 -19.57 19.46 -7.26
CA TYR A 229 -18.38 19.46 -6.41
C TYR A 229 -17.20 20.15 -7.11
N VAL A 230 -16.26 20.68 -6.31
CA VAL A 230 -14.96 21.12 -6.80
C VAL A 230 -14.05 19.89 -6.94
N GLY A 231 -14.05 19.27 -8.11
CA GLY A 231 -13.33 18.03 -8.37
C GLY A 231 -11.91 18.20 -8.91
N THR A 232 -11.33 17.10 -9.31
CA THR A 232 -10.01 17.01 -9.94
C THR A 232 -10.07 16.11 -11.19
N ASN A 233 -9.02 16.12 -11.99
CA ASN A 233 -8.85 15.13 -13.06
C ASN A 233 -8.00 13.97 -12.54
N SER A 234 -8.66 12.93 -12.03
CA SER A 234 -8.02 11.72 -11.56
C SER A 234 -8.82 10.50 -12.01
N ARG A 235 -8.48 10.00 -13.18
CA ARG A 235 -9.14 8.87 -13.85
C ARG A 235 -8.09 7.82 -14.20
N MET A 236 -8.48 6.57 -14.18
CA MET A 236 -7.63 5.49 -14.70
C MET A 236 -7.79 5.40 -16.22
N ASP A 237 -6.68 5.28 -16.95
CA ASP A 237 -6.69 5.03 -18.39
C ASP A 237 -7.24 3.64 -18.69
N GLU A 238 -7.97 3.48 -19.80
CA GLU A 238 -8.50 2.17 -20.24
C GLU A 238 -7.39 1.13 -20.41
N MET A 239 -6.20 1.55 -20.90
CA MET A 239 -5.07 0.64 -21.04
C MET A 239 -4.62 0.07 -19.69
N GLN A 240 -4.52 0.91 -18.66
CA GLN A 240 -4.12 0.44 -17.32
C GLN A 240 -5.19 -0.47 -16.71
N ALA A 241 -6.47 -0.15 -16.87
CA ALA A 241 -7.58 -0.98 -16.41
C ALA A 241 -7.59 -2.35 -17.09
N ALA A 242 -7.36 -2.41 -18.39
CA ALA A 242 -7.28 -3.67 -19.15
C ALA A 242 -6.09 -4.55 -18.69
N VAL A 243 -4.91 -3.94 -18.53
CA VAL A 243 -3.71 -4.60 -18.01
C VAL A 243 -3.94 -5.15 -16.60
N LEU A 244 -4.53 -4.35 -15.72
CA LEU A 244 -4.82 -4.74 -14.34
C LEU A 244 -5.82 -5.90 -14.29
N THR A 245 -6.85 -5.90 -15.15
CA THR A 245 -7.82 -6.99 -15.25
C THR A 245 -7.15 -8.30 -15.67
N ALA A 246 -6.24 -8.25 -16.65
CA ALA A 246 -5.46 -9.41 -17.07
C ALA A 246 -4.60 -9.96 -15.94
N LYS A 247 -3.88 -9.09 -15.22
CA LYS A 247 -2.97 -9.46 -14.12
C LYS A 247 -3.71 -9.92 -12.86
N LEU A 248 -4.89 -9.39 -12.58
CA LEU A 248 -5.68 -9.71 -11.38
C LEU A 248 -5.97 -11.21 -11.26
N ARG A 249 -6.19 -11.90 -12.39
CA ARG A 249 -6.46 -13.34 -12.44
C ARG A 249 -5.33 -14.20 -11.87
N HIS A 250 -4.12 -13.65 -11.84
CA HIS A 250 -2.89 -14.34 -11.41
C HIS A 250 -2.40 -13.87 -10.04
N LEU A 251 -3.03 -12.86 -9.43
CA LEU A 251 -2.51 -12.16 -8.25
C LEU A 251 -2.24 -13.11 -7.06
N ASP A 252 -3.18 -14.02 -6.77
CA ASP A 252 -3.03 -14.92 -5.61
C ASP A 252 -1.85 -15.89 -5.80
N LEU A 253 -1.64 -16.39 -7.03
CA LEU A 253 -0.49 -17.23 -7.38
C LEU A 253 0.83 -16.45 -7.24
N LEU A 254 0.85 -15.21 -7.73
CA LEU A 254 2.04 -14.35 -7.64
C LEU A 254 2.36 -13.97 -6.19
N ASN A 255 1.34 -13.76 -5.35
CA ASN A 255 1.52 -13.54 -3.92
C ASN A 255 2.07 -14.78 -3.21
N GLU A 256 1.62 -15.98 -3.58
CA GLU A 256 2.15 -17.21 -2.98
C GLU A 256 3.63 -17.43 -3.35
N ALA A 257 4.04 -17.12 -4.58
CA ALA A 257 5.45 -17.16 -4.96
C ALA A 257 6.31 -16.22 -4.10
N ARG A 258 5.83 -15.00 -3.80
CA ARG A 258 6.50 -14.08 -2.86
C ARG A 258 6.57 -14.63 -1.43
N ARG A 259 5.48 -15.22 -0.93
CA ARG A 259 5.47 -15.88 0.39
C ARG A 259 6.49 -17.01 0.46
N GLN A 260 6.63 -17.78 -0.61
CA GLN A 260 7.62 -18.85 -0.66
C GLN A 260 9.06 -18.33 -0.52
N ARG A 261 9.41 -17.23 -1.24
CA ARG A 261 10.73 -16.59 -1.08
C ARG A 261 10.95 -16.06 0.34
N ALA A 262 9.93 -15.47 0.93
CA ALA A 262 10.00 -14.99 2.32
C ALA A 262 10.19 -16.13 3.32
N LYS A 263 9.51 -17.27 3.14
CA LYS A 263 9.70 -18.48 3.98
C LYS A 263 11.15 -18.98 3.92
N GLU A 264 11.74 -18.96 2.72
CA GLU A 264 13.16 -19.35 2.55
C GLU A 264 14.09 -18.38 3.27
N TYR A 265 13.91 -17.07 3.14
CA TYR A 265 14.69 -16.08 3.90
C TYR A 265 14.60 -16.29 5.42
N LEU A 266 13.38 -16.49 5.94
CA LEU A 266 13.17 -16.73 7.37
C LEU A 266 13.90 -17.96 7.89
N SER A 267 14.11 -18.97 7.05
CA SER A 267 14.81 -20.21 7.42
C SER A 267 16.33 -20.13 7.24
N LEU A 268 16.81 -19.28 6.34
CA LEU A 268 18.22 -19.26 5.92
C LEU A 268 19.03 -18.13 6.55
N ILE A 269 18.41 -16.97 6.83
CA ILE A 269 19.12 -15.83 7.43
C ILE A 269 19.30 -16.08 8.92
N ASN A 270 20.56 -16.14 9.37
CA ASN A 270 20.93 -16.42 10.76
C ASN A 270 22.05 -15.53 11.31
N ASN A 271 22.39 -14.43 10.61
CA ASN A 271 23.41 -13.47 11.05
C ASN A 271 22.88 -12.68 12.27
N PRO A 272 23.58 -12.71 13.43
CA PRO A 272 23.12 -12.03 14.66
C PRO A 272 23.11 -10.49 14.53
N LYS A 273 23.76 -9.91 13.53
CA LYS A 273 23.78 -8.46 13.25
C LYS A 273 22.59 -8.02 12.36
N VAL A 274 21.86 -8.98 11.77
CA VAL A 274 20.77 -8.72 10.85
C VAL A 274 19.50 -9.35 11.41
N MET A 275 18.63 -8.51 11.95
CA MET A 275 17.36 -8.95 12.51
C MET A 275 16.32 -9.11 11.40
N VAL A 276 15.67 -10.26 11.35
CA VAL A 276 14.49 -10.52 10.52
C VAL A 276 13.25 -10.45 11.40
N PRO A 277 12.20 -9.67 11.04
CA PRO A 277 11.02 -9.49 11.89
C PRO A 277 10.08 -10.72 11.79
N HIS A 278 10.42 -11.83 12.44
CA HIS A 278 9.68 -13.09 12.38
C HIS A 278 8.20 -12.95 12.70
N GLN A 279 7.83 -12.12 13.68
CA GLN A 279 6.42 -11.92 14.07
C GLN A 279 5.61 -11.19 12.99
N MET A 280 6.27 -10.53 12.04
CA MET A 280 5.61 -9.98 10.86
C MET A 280 5.00 -11.09 9.97
N TYR A 281 5.47 -12.33 10.11
CA TYR A 281 5.10 -13.49 9.30
C TYR A 281 4.47 -14.62 10.11
N ASP A 282 3.90 -14.32 11.28
CA ASP A 282 3.23 -15.27 12.18
C ASP A 282 1.99 -15.91 11.54
N ASP A 283 1.32 -15.18 10.64
CA ASP A 283 0.17 -15.64 9.86
C ASP A 283 0.34 -15.26 8.38
N TRP A 284 0.59 -16.24 7.54
CA TRP A 284 0.83 -16.05 6.11
C TRP A 284 -0.40 -15.57 5.34
N SER A 285 -1.61 -15.80 5.82
CA SER A 285 -2.82 -15.24 5.22
C SER A 285 -2.86 -13.71 5.34
N ARG A 286 -2.26 -13.20 6.41
CA ARG A 286 -2.17 -11.78 6.74
C ARG A 286 -0.98 -11.08 6.10
N ASN A 287 -0.29 -11.71 5.15
CA ASN A 287 0.89 -11.12 4.49
C ASN A 287 0.98 -11.51 3.02
N VAL A 288 1.15 -10.54 2.14
CA VAL A 288 1.39 -10.74 0.70
C VAL A 288 2.83 -10.41 0.30
N VAL A 289 3.67 -10.10 1.27
CA VAL A 289 5.11 -9.83 1.11
C VAL A 289 5.37 -8.86 -0.04
N HIS A 290 4.80 -7.65 0.07
CA HIS A 290 5.13 -6.59 -0.88
C HIS A 290 6.60 -6.18 -0.75
N ILE A 291 7.08 -6.07 0.47
CA ILE A 291 8.47 -5.80 0.83
C ILE A 291 8.90 -6.83 1.88
N PHE A 292 10.12 -7.33 1.76
CA PHE A 292 10.77 -8.16 2.79
C PHE A 292 11.85 -7.34 3.49
N PRO A 293 11.56 -6.71 4.64
CA PRO A 293 12.52 -5.89 5.38
C PRO A 293 13.41 -6.75 6.26
N VAL A 294 14.66 -6.32 6.39
CA VAL A 294 15.59 -6.75 7.44
C VAL A 294 16.11 -5.50 8.16
N PHE A 295 16.64 -5.66 9.36
CA PHE A 295 17.12 -4.55 10.16
C PHE A 295 18.56 -4.79 10.59
N CYS A 296 19.41 -3.76 10.39
CA CYS A 296 20.81 -3.77 10.76
C CYS A 296 21.21 -2.41 11.32
N GLU A 297 21.90 -2.37 12.46
CA GLU A 297 22.44 -1.10 12.98
C GLU A 297 23.42 -0.44 12.01
N LYS A 298 24.15 -1.27 11.26
CA LYS A 298 25.07 -0.85 10.20
C LYS A 298 24.45 -1.00 8.80
N ARG A 299 23.18 -0.57 8.64
CA ARG A 299 22.38 -0.72 7.43
C ARG A 299 23.11 -0.30 6.15
N ASP A 300 23.78 0.84 6.16
CA ASP A 300 24.47 1.38 4.97
C ASP A 300 25.74 0.56 4.62
N GLU A 301 26.44 0.02 5.63
CA GLU A 301 27.54 -0.92 5.42
C GLU A 301 27.01 -2.24 4.83
N LEU A 302 25.90 -2.78 5.35
CA LEU A 302 25.25 -3.97 4.81
C LEU A 302 24.79 -3.75 3.36
N GLN A 303 24.15 -2.61 3.08
CA GLN A 303 23.73 -2.26 1.71
C GLN A 303 24.90 -2.23 0.74
N THR A 304 25.99 -1.58 1.13
CA THR A 304 27.23 -1.50 0.32
C THR A 304 27.82 -2.89 0.10
N TYR A 305 27.88 -3.71 1.14
CA TYR A 305 28.38 -5.08 1.08
C TYR A 305 27.56 -5.95 0.12
N LEU A 306 26.24 -5.90 0.20
CA LEU A 306 25.34 -6.64 -0.71
C LEU A 306 25.50 -6.17 -2.17
N SER A 307 25.62 -4.86 -2.39
CA SER A 307 25.86 -4.27 -3.72
C SER A 307 27.18 -4.76 -4.33
N GLN A 308 28.27 -4.88 -3.53
CA GLN A 308 29.54 -5.43 -3.99
C GLN A 308 29.45 -6.91 -4.39
N HIS A 309 28.45 -7.64 -3.88
CA HIS A 309 28.15 -9.02 -4.24
C HIS A 309 27.09 -9.14 -5.35
N GLY A 310 26.76 -8.02 -6.03
CA GLY A 310 25.79 -7.99 -7.13
C GLY A 310 24.32 -8.06 -6.69
N ILE A 311 24.02 -7.80 -5.43
CA ILE A 311 22.66 -7.86 -4.87
C ILE A 311 22.11 -6.44 -4.72
N GLY A 312 21.05 -6.13 -5.49
CA GLY A 312 20.31 -4.88 -5.40
C GLY A 312 19.40 -4.86 -4.17
N THR A 313 19.37 -3.76 -3.43
CA THR A 313 18.51 -3.56 -2.25
C THR A 313 17.91 -2.15 -2.27
N MET A 314 16.86 -1.92 -1.49
CA MET A 314 16.23 -0.61 -1.32
C MET A 314 15.97 -0.31 0.15
N ILE A 315 15.68 0.95 0.46
CA ILE A 315 15.32 1.40 1.81
C ILE A 315 13.88 1.95 1.77
N HIS A 316 13.00 1.41 2.57
CA HIS A 316 11.61 1.84 2.66
C HIS A 316 11.23 2.20 4.11
N TYR A 317 11.51 3.45 4.56
CA TYR A 317 12.01 4.60 3.79
C TYR A 317 13.16 5.27 4.54
N PRO A 318 14.07 6.04 3.90
CA PRO A 318 15.27 6.55 4.59
C PRO A 318 14.98 7.63 5.63
N ILE A 319 13.89 8.39 5.49
CA ILE A 319 13.51 9.50 6.37
C ILE A 319 12.03 9.36 6.74
N PRO A 320 11.68 9.29 8.03
CA PRO A 320 10.29 9.19 8.47
C PRO A 320 9.49 10.47 8.18
N PRO A 321 8.16 10.40 8.04
CA PRO A 321 7.32 11.55 7.69
C PRO A 321 7.52 12.77 8.58
N HIS A 322 7.65 12.59 9.90
CA HIS A 322 7.80 13.70 10.85
C HIS A 322 9.16 14.42 10.77
N GLN A 323 10.16 13.80 10.13
CA GLN A 323 11.48 14.40 9.91
C GLN A 323 11.66 14.97 8.50
N GLN A 324 10.66 14.86 7.64
CA GLN A 324 10.71 15.40 6.27
C GLN A 324 10.72 16.93 6.29
N ALA A 325 11.47 17.54 5.36
CA ALA A 325 11.61 18.99 5.25
C ALA A 325 10.27 19.73 5.02
N CYS A 326 9.28 19.08 4.39
CA CYS A 326 7.95 19.64 4.19
C CYS A 326 7.11 19.68 5.48
N TYR A 327 7.49 18.95 6.52
CA TYR A 327 6.81 18.89 7.82
C TYR A 327 7.70 19.40 8.97
N LYS A 328 8.40 20.52 8.78
CA LYS A 328 9.34 21.11 9.77
C LYS A 328 8.73 21.33 11.16
N SER A 329 7.43 21.60 11.24
CA SER A 329 6.73 21.76 12.52
C SER A 329 6.70 20.48 13.37
N TRP A 330 6.89 19.32 12.77
CA TRP A 330 6.89 18.01 13.42
C TRP A 330 8.28 17.51 13.83
N ASN A 331 9.36 18.18 13.40
CA ASN A 331 10.74 17.76 13.70
C ASN A 331 11.07 17.73 15.19
N ARG A 332 10.18 18.28 16.05
CA ARG A 332 10.28 18.19 17.52
C ARG A 332 9.60 16.96 18.12
N LEU A 333 8.83 16.22 17.33
CA LEU A 333 8.25 14.95 17.76
C LEU A 333 9.37 13.93 17.94
N SER A 334 9.29 13.17 19.02
CA SER A 334 10.14 12.01 19.26
C SER A 334 9.31 10.74 19.07
N LEU A 335 9.68 9.99 18.06
CA LEU A 335 9.04 8.73 17.68
C LEU A 335 10.13 7.65 17.52
N PRO A 336 10.69 7.19 18.65
CA PRO A 336 11.94 6.40 18.67
C PRO A 336 11.83 5.07 17.93
N ILE A 337 10.67 4.40 17.93
CA ILE A 337 10.48 3.14 17.21
C ILE A 337 10.47 3.42 15.70
N THR A 338 9.69 4.42 15.27
CA THR A 338 9.65 4.88 13.87
C THR A 338 11.04 5.29 13.39
N GLU A 339 11.74 6.12 14.15
CA GLU A 339 13.08 6.61 13.80
C GLU A 339 14.07 5.46 13.65
N ARG A 340 14.04 4.49 14.58
CA ARG A 340 14.86 3.29 14.53
C ARG A 340 14.55 2.43 13.30
N ILE A 341 13.27 2.24 12.95
CA ILE A 341 12.87 1.50 11.73
C ILE A 341 13.53 2.16 10.51
N HIS A 342 13.36 3.46 10.32
CA HIS A 342 13.87 4.18 9.16
C HIS A 342 15.42 4.23 9.11
N GLN A 343 16.07 4.16 10.26
CA GLN A 343 17.53 4.10 10.35
C GLN A 343 18.09 2.71 9.99
N GLN A 344 17.39 1.64 10.36
CA GLN A 344 17.93 0.27 10.33
C GLN A 344 17.35 -0.60 9.21
N GLU A 345 16.21 -0.22 8.62
CA GLU A 345 15.53 -1.01 7.60
C GLU A 345 16.33 -1.08 6.31
N LEU A 346 16.44 -2.29 5.76
CA LEU A 346 16.91 -2.59 4.41
C LEU A 346 15.99 -3.63 3.78
N SER A 347 15.45 -3.31 2.63
CA SER A 347 14.56 -4.20 1.88
C SER A 347 15.35 -5.11 0.94
N LEU A 348 15.16 -6.41 1.10
CA LEU A 348 15.76 -7.43 0.23
C LEU A 348 14.90 -7.68 -1.01
N PRO A 349 15.50 -8.13 -2.13
CA PRO A 349 14.73 -8.62 -3.26
C PRO A 349 13.77 -9.72 -2.80
N CYS A 350 12.48 -9.56 -3.06
CA CYS A 350 11.48 -10.57 -2.74
C CYS A 350 10.32 -10.44 -3.72
N HIS A 351 10.45 -11.04 -4.90
CA HIS A 351 9.45 -10.99 -5.94
C HIS A 351 9.20 -12.37 -6.56
N GLN A 352 8.09 -12.51 -7.26
CA GLN A 352 7.57 -13.79 -7.76
C GLN A 352 8.46 -14.50 -8.79
N MET A 353 9.42 -13.79 -9.40
CA MET A 353 10.32 -14.33 -10.41
C MET A 353 11.67 -14.81 -9.83
N MET A 354 11.90 -14.58 -8.53
CA MET A 354 13.13 -15.06 -7.90
C MET A 354 13.16 -16.58 -7.79
N THR A 355 14.35 -17.14 -7.99
CA THR A 355 14.64 -18.56 -7.77
C THR A 355 15.03 -18.85 -6.32
N SER A 356 14.97 -20.12 -5.92
CA SER A 356 15.46 -20.54 -4.59
C SER A 356 16.98 -20.38 -4.47
N GLU A 357 17.72 -20.55 -5.57
CA GLU A 357 19.16 -20.36 -5.64
C GLU A 357 19.54 -18.89 -5.37
N GLU A 358 18.81 -17.94 -5.98
CA GLU A 358 19.01 -16.51 -5.72
C GLU A 358 18.71 -16.16 -4.28
N THR A 359 17.59 -16.65 -3.73
CA THR A 359 17.23 -16.43 -2.32
C THR A 359 18.29 -16.99 -1.38
N LYS A 360 18.79 -18.20 -1.66
CA LYS A 360 19.88 -18.84 -0.90
C LYS A 360 21.17 -18.03 -0.97
N TYR A 361 21.57 -17.60 -2.17
CA TYR A 361 22.78 -16.79 -2.37
C TYR A 361 22.73 -15.48 -1.56
N ILE A 362 21.58 -14.79 -1.59
CA ILE A 362 21.37 -13.56 -0.80
C ILE A 362 21.50 -13.85 0.70
N ALA A 363 20.85 -14.91 1.18
CA ALA A 363 20.91 -15.29 2.61
C ALA A 363 22.31 -15.67 3.06
N GLU A 364 23.07 -16.46 2.27
CA GLU A 364 24.45 -16.83 2.54
C GLU A 364 25.38 -15.61 2.56
N THR A 365 25.17 -14.65 1.63
CA THR A 365 25.89 -13.39 1.60
C THR A 365 25.61 -12.57 2.86
N ILE A 366 24.35 -12.43 3.28
CA ILE A 366 23.98 -11.76 4.53
C ILE A 366 24.63 -12.45 5.74
N ASN A 367 24.64 -13.79 5.77
CA ASN A 367 25.22 -14.54 6.88
C ASN A 367 26.74 -14.37 6.99
N SER A 368 27.42 -13.97 5.90
CA SER A 368 28.86 -13.71 5.84
C SER A 368 29.22 -12.25 6.18
N PHE A 369 28.27 -11.34 6.34
CA PHE A 369 28.48 -9.94 6.70
C PHE A 369 29.01 -9.82 8.13
N GLN A 370 30.11 -9.02 8.34
CA GLN A 370 30.85 -8.87 9.60
C GLN A 370 30.60 -7.52 10.29
#